data_a19cc62f75d0b6e4eb3e82ef9aba54e0
#
_entry.id   a19cc62f75d0b6e4eb3e82ef9aba54e0
#
_cell.length_a   1.000
_cell.length_b   1.000
_cell.length_c   1.000
_cell.angle_alpha   90.00
_cell.angle_beta   90.00
_cell.angle_gamma   90.00
#
_symmetry.space_group_name_H-M   'P 1'
#
loop_
_entity.id
_entity.type
_entity.pdbx_description
1 polymer ?
#
loop_
_entity_poly.entity_id
_entity_poly.type
_entity_poly.pdbx_seq_one_letter_code
_entity_poly.pdbx_strand_id
1 'polypeptide(L)'
;MRQEMLGSILSELNGSSVDIEASAVISTDGLLISSVLPHSMDEDRVGAMSAAMISLGDRTAQELSRGELEQVLVKGNSGYILMTYAGQDAVITVLAKPKAKLGLIFLDVKRAAENIAKVL
;
A
#
# COMPACT_ATOMS: atom_id res chain seq x y z
N MET A 1 8.33 19.05 5.04
CA MET A 1 7.47 18.67 6.18
C MET A 1 6.52 17.54 5.84
N ARG A 2 5.72 17.70 4.80
CA ARG A 2 4.80 16.67 4.36
C ARG A 2 5.51 15.37 3.98
N GLN A 3 6.61 15.47 3.22
CA GLN A 3 7.42 14.31 2.86
C GLN A 3 8.03 13.63 4.08
N GLU A 4 8.48 14.41 5.04
CA GLU A 4 9.03 13.86 6.28
C GLU A 4 7.97 13.12 7.09
N MET A 5 6.76 13.67 7.13
CA MET A 5 5.65 13.04 7.83
C MET A 5 5.25 11.73 7.18
N LEU A 6 5.17 11.69 5.85
CA LEU A 6 4.87 10.46 5.11
C LEU A 6 5.95 9.42 5.32
N GLY A 7 7.21 9.82 5.24
CA GLY A 7 8.34 8.93 5.49
C GLY A 7 8.30 8.34 6.89
N SER A 8 7.94 9.14 7.88
CA SER A 8 7.83 8.67 9.27
C SER A 8 6.71 7.64 9.43
N ILE A 9 5.57 7.88 8.80
CA ILE A 9 4.44 6.94 8.85
C ILE A 9 4.85 5.60 8.25
N LEU A 10 5.52 5.61 7.09
CA LEU A 10 5.96 4.39 6.43
C LEU A 10 7.06 3.67 7.21
N SER A 11 8.00 4.41 7.78
CA SER A 11 9.06 3.82 8.60
C SER A 11 8.49 3.16 9.85
N GLU A 12 7.52 3.81 10.48
CA GLU A 12 6.84 3.25 11.64
C GLU A 12 6.07 1.99 11.27
N LEU A 13 5.39 2.01 10.12
CA LEU A 13 4.67 0.84 9.62
C LEU A 13 5.63 -0.33 9.37
N ASN A 14 6.73 -0.09 8.66
CA ASN A 14 7.73 -1.13 8.40
C ASN A 14 8.33 -1.67 9.69
N GLY A 15 8.48 -0.81 10.70
CA GLY A 15 9.00 -1.20 12.00
C GLY A 15 8.00 -1.90 12.91
N SER A 16 6.71 -1.83 12.60
CA SER A 16 5.66 -2.41 13.45
C SER A 16 5.61 -3.94 13.39
N SER A 17 6.16 -4.52 12.33
CA SER A 17 6.18 -5.97 12.15
C SER A 17 7.41 -6.39 11.35
N VAL A 18 8.07 -7.45 11.80
CA VAL A 18 9.20 -8.05 11.06
C VAL A 18 8.74 -8.66 9.74
N ASP A 19 7.43 -8.86 9.57
CA ASP A 19 6.87 -9.46 8.36
C ASP A 19 6.64 -8.44 7.25
N ILE A 20 6.69 -7.15 7.53
CA ILE A 20 6.58 -6.10 6.53
C ILE A 20 7.97 -5.80 5.96
N GLU A 21 8.13 -5.98 4.65
CA GLU A 21 9.41 -5.79 3.99
C GLU A 21 9.57 -4.40 3.38
N ALA A 22 8.48 -3.80 2.96
CA ALA A 22 8.53 -2.54 2.24
C ALA A 22 7.16 -1.88 2.21
N SER A 23 7.15 -0.56 2.02
CA SER A 23 5.91 0.18 1.87
C SER A 23 6.12 1.42 1.01
N ALA A 24 5.04 1.88 0.37
CA ALA A 24 5.06 3.06 -0.47
C ALA A 24 3.70 3.74 -0.50
N VAL A 25 3.71 5.06 -0.68
CA VAL A 25 2.52 5.86 -0.95
C VAL A 25 2.60 6.29 -2.40
N ILE A 26 1.55 6.02 -3.16
CA ILE A 26 1.51 6.24 -4.60
C ILE A 26 0.24 7.01 -4.93
N SER A 27 0.33 7.97 -5.85
CA SER A 27 -0.88 8.63 -6.34
C SER A 27 -1.68 7.64 -7.19
N THR A 28 -2.97 7.90 -7.35
CA THR A 28 -3.81 7.04 -8.21
C THR A 28 -3.37 7.07 -9.67
N ASP A 29 -2.54 8.05 -10.06
CA ASP A 29 -1.94 8.14 -11.39
C ASP A 29 -0.66 7.32 -11.54
N GLY A 30 -0.18 6.69 -10.49
CA GLY A 30 1.01 5.85 -10.54
C GLY A 30 2.31 6.54 -10.17
N LEU A 31 2.25 7.78 -9.67
CA LEU A 31 3.45 8.51 -9.25
C LEU A 31 3.77 8.20 -7.80
N LEU A 32 5.01 7.83 -7.55
CA LEU A 32 5.47 7.56 -6.18
C LEU A 32 5.55 8.87 -5.40
N ILE A 33 4.91 8.90 -4.24
CA ILE A 33 4.91 10.08 -3.37
C ILE A 33 5.95 9.92 -2.26
N SER A 34 6.00 8.75 -1.62
CA SER A 34 6.96 8.45 -0.57
C SER A 34 7.15 6.94 -0.50
N SER A 35 8.32 6.48 -0.06
CA SER A 35 8.56 5.04 0.02
C SER A 35 9.62 4.68 1.05
N VAL A 36 9.52 3.45 1.55
CA VAL A 36 10.58 2.78 2.29
C VAL A 36 10.73 1.42 1.62
N LEU A 37 11.54 1.39 0.56
CA LEU A 37 11.75 0.23 -0.31
C LEU A 37 13.22 -0.18 -0.30
N PRO A 38 13.53 -1.47 -0.49
CA PRO A 38 14.91 -1.91 -0.72
C PRO A 38 15.45 -1.29 -2.02
N HIS A 39 16.76 -1.05 -2.08
CA HIS A 39 17.40 -0.49 -3.26
C HIS A 39 17.24 -1.36 -4.52
N SER A 40 17.02 -2.65 -4.34
CA SER A 40 16.82 -3.57 -5.45
C SER A 40 15.45 -3.43 -6.13
N MET A 41 14.55 -2.67 -5.53
CA MET A 41 13.18 -2.53 -6.02
C MET A 41 13.02 -1.23 -6.81
N ASP A 42 12.47 -1.35 -8.02
CA ASP A 42 12.22 -0.21 -8.90
C ASP A 42 11.00 0.56 -8.45
N GLU A 43 11.20 1.80 -8.00
CA GLU A 43 10.13 2.67 -7.49
C GLU A 43 9.05 2.94 -8.54
N ASP A 44 9.46 3.19 -9.79
CA ASP A 44 8.51 3.48 -10.86
C ASP A 44 7.63 2.26 -11.16
N ARG A 45 8.22 1.08 -11.09
CA ARG A 45 7.46 -0.16 -11.29
C ARG A 45 6.45 -0.39 -10.16
N VAL A 46 6.86 -0.14 -8.93
CA VAL A 46 5.95 -0.26 -7.77
C VAL A 46 4.77 0.70 -7.95
N GLY A 47 5.04 1.94 -8.34
CA GLY A 47 4.00 2.94 -8.57
C GLY A 47 3.03 2.53 -9.69
N ALA A 48 3.56 2.18 -10.85
CA ALA A 48 2.74 1.81 -12.00
C ALA A 48 1.89 0.58 -11.74
N MET A 49 2.48 -0.46 -11.16
CA MET A 49 1.76 -1.70 -10.88
C MET A 49 0.68 -1.50 -9.82
N SER A 50 0.97 -0.70 -8.80
CA SER A 50 0.00 -0.40 -7.75
C SER A 50 -1.20 0.36 -8.29
N ALA A 51 -0.97 1.39 -9.11
CA ALA A 51 -2.06 2.15 -9.71
C ALA A 51 -2.93 1.28 -10.63
N ALA A 52 -2.29 0.42 -11.42
CA ALA A 52 -3.01 -0.48 -12.31
C ALA A 52 -3.88 -1.47 -11.52
N MET A 53 -3.33 -2.07 -10.48
CA MET A 53 -4.05 -3.06 -9.68
C MET A 53 -5.20 -2.45 -8.89
N ILE A 54 -5.00 -1.27 -8.31
CA ILE A 54 -6.06 -0.63 -7.54
C ILE A 54 -7.21 -0.20 -8.48
N SER A 55 -6.87 0.29 -9.66
CA SER A 55 -7.86 0.68 -10.66
C SER A 55 -8.68 -0.52 -11.15
N LEU A 56 -8.00 -1.62 -11.45
CA LEU A 56 -8.68 -2.85 -11.87
C LEU A 56 -9.52 -3.45 -10.74
N GLY A 57 -9.00 -3.44 -9.53
CA GLY A 57 -9.74 -3.91 -8.35
C GLY A 57 -11.01 -3.11 -8.10
N ASP A 58 -10.93 -1.78 -8.22
CA ASP A 58 -12.07 -0.89 -8.05
C ASP A 58 -13.15 -1.18 -9.08
N ARG A 59 -12.76 -1.30 -10.34
CA ARG A 59 -13.68 -1.63 -11.43
C ARG A 59 -14.28 -3.01 -11.23
N THR A 60 -13.49 -3.98 -10.83
CA THR A 60 -13.96 -5.34 -10.58
C THR A 60 -15.01 -5.37 -9.47
N ALA A 61 -14.75 -4.68 -8.36
CA ALA A 61 -15.69 -4.63 -7.25
C ALA A 61 -17.02 -4.01 -7.66
N GLN A 62 -16.98 -2.95 -8.46
CA GLN A 62 -18.19 -2.28 -8.92
C GLN A 62 -18.96 -3.13 -9.94
N GLU A 63 -18.29 -3.67 -10.94
CA GLU A 63 -18.95 -4.45 -11.99
C GLU A 63 -19.56 -5.75 -11.47
N LEU A 64 -18.97 -6.35 -10.46
CA LEU A 64 -19.48 -7.57 -9.84
C LEU A 64 -20.35 -7.29 -8.62
N SER A 65 -20.79 -6.05 -8.46
CA SER A 65 -21.75 -5.62 -7.42
C SER A 65 -21.25 -5.88 -5.99
N ARG A 66 -19.96 -5.67 -5.76
CA ARG A 66 -19.37 -5.80 -4.43
C ARG A 66 -19.21 -4.47 -3.72
N GLY A 67 -19.57 -3.35 -4.37
CA GLY A 67 -19.51 -2.03 -3.77
C GLY A 67 -18.14 -1.36 -3.96
N GLU A 68 -17.80 -0.45 -3.06
CA GLU A 68 -16.53 0.26 -3.12
C GLU A 68 -15.39 -0.68 -2.74
N LEU A 69 -14.27 -0.51 -3.43
CA LEU A 69 -13.07 -1.30 -3.14
C LEU A 69 -12.50 -0.93 -1.80
N GLU A 70 -12.24 -1.90 -0.94
CA GLU A 70 -11.58 -1.67 0.34
C GLU A 70 -10.09 -2.00 0.27
N GLN A 71 -9.73 -3.09 -0.41
CA GLN A 71 -8.32 -3.49 -0.53
C GLN A 71 -8.11 -4.47 -1.67
N VAL A 72 -6.86 -4.57 -2.11
CA VAL A 72 -6.40 -5.60 -3.05
C VAL A 72 -5.30 -6.39 -2.37
N LEU A 73 -5.41 -7.71 -2.41
CA LEU A 73 -4.38 -8.61 -1.88
C LEU A 73 -3.89 -9.50 -3.01
N VAL A 74 -2.57 -9.48 -3.23
CA VAL A 74 -1.92 -10.38 -4.18
C VAL A 74 -1.03 -11.32 -3.38
N LYS A 75 -1.24 -12.62 -3.54
CA LYS A 75 -0.42 -13.64 -2.88
C LYS A 75 0.44 -14.35 -3.92
N GLY A 76 1.76 -14.19 -3.79
CA GLY A 76 2.73 -14.95 -4.55
C GLY A 76 3.44 -15.96 -3.65
N ASN A 77 4.24 -16.84 -4.24
CA ASN A 77 5.00 -17.83 -3.47
C ASN A 77 6.01 -17.17 -2.52
N SER A 78 6.48 -15.98 -2.87
CA SER A 78 7.52 -15.29 -2.10
C SER A 78 6.99 -14.17 -1.23
N GLY A 79 5.69 -14.02 -1.11
CA GLY A 79 5.12 -13.00 -0.23
C GLY A 79 3.79 -12.45 -0.70
N TYR A 80 3.37 -11.41 -0.01
CA TYR A 80 2.10 -10.73 -0.27
C TYR A 80 2.33 -9.30 -0.69
N ILE A 81 1.39 -8.78 -1.48
CA ILE A 81 1.29 -7.35 -1.77
C ILE A 81 -0.11 -6.92 -1.36
N LEU A 82 -0.19 -5.95 -0.46
CA LEU A 82 -1.46 -5.41 0.01
C LEU A 82 -1.56 -3.95 -0.40
N MET A 83 -2.68 -3.59 -1.01
CA MET A 83 -2.94 -2.21 -1.45
C MET A 83 -4.28 -1.75 -0.92
N THR A 84 -4.33 -0.51 -0.44
CA THR A 84 -5.58 0.12 -0.03
C THR A 84 -5.50 1.61 -0.28
N TYR A 85 -6.65 2.27 -0.39
CA TYR A 85 -6.69 3.71 -0.54
C TYR A 85 -6.25 4.40 0.74
N ALA A 86 -5.53 5.51 0.57
CA ALA A 86 -5.17 6.43 1.65
C ALA A 86 -5.79 7.77 1.26
N GLY A 87 -7.05 7.96 1.60
CA GLY A 87 -7.85 9.07 1.10
C GLY A 87 -8.35 8.78 -0.31
N GLN A 88 -8.68 9.83 -1.07
CA GLN A 88 -9.26 9.68 -2.40
C GLN A 88 -8.21 9.60 -3.52
N ASP A 89 -7.06 10.22 -3.32
CA ASP A 89 -6.10 10.43 -4.39
C ASP A 89 -4.81 9.64 -4.24
N ALA A 90 -4.70 8.83 -3.20
CA ALA A 90 -3.49 8.06 -2.93
C ALA A 90 -3.79 6.63 -2.53
N VAL A 91 -2.79 5.80 -2.68
CA VAL A 91 -2.81 4.37 -2.36
C VAL A 91 -1.60 4.06 -1.52
N ILE A 92 -1.76 3.24 -0.49
CA ILE A 92 -0.61 2.65 0.20
C ILE A 92 -0.43 1.22 -0.30
N THR A 93 0.81 0.88 -0.64
CA THR A 93 1.20 -0.47 -1.06
C THR A 93 2.21 -1.02 -0.07
N VAL A 94 1.96 -2.23 0.42
CA VAL A 94 2.80 -2.88 1.43
C VAL A 94 3.18 -4.27 0.92
N LEU A 95 4.47 -4.59 1.03
CA LEU A 95 5.00 -5.90 0.70
C LEU A 95 5.30 -6.65 1.99
N ALA A 96 4.82 -7.88 2.08
CA ALA A 96 4.95 -8.70 3.28
C ALA A 96 5.51 -10.08 2.95
N LYS A 97 6.14 -10.68 3.95
CA LYS A 97 6.75 -12.00 3.83
C LYS A 97 5.69 -13.10 3.65
N PRO A 98 6.09 -14.27 3.08
CA PRO A 98 5.12 -15.36 2.83
C PRO A 98 4.41 -15.87 4.08
N LYS A 99 5.05 -15.80 5.23
CA LYS A 99 4.50 -16.30 6.49
C LYS A 99 3.91 -15.19 7.35
N ALA A 100 3.62 -14.05 6.76
CA ALA A 100 3.08 -12.90 7.47
C ALA A 100 1.70 -13.21 8.09
N LYS A 101 1.46 -12.63 9.26
CA LYS A 101 0.15 -12.70 9.92
C LYS A 101 -0.72 -11.58 9.38
N LEU A 102 -1.46 -11.88 8.32
CA LEU A 102 -2.20 -10.88 7.55
C LEU A 102 -3.20 -10.07 8.37
N GLY A 103 -3.87 -10.71 9.34
CA GLY A 103 -4.84 -10.00 10.17
C GLY A 103 -4.24 -8.82 10.92
N LEU A 104 -3.03 -8.99 11.45
CA LEU A 104 -2.32 -7.91 12.14
C LEU A 104 -1.83 -6.85 11.16
N ILE A 105 -1.33 -7.29 10.00
CA ILE A 105 -0.86 -6.36 8.96
C ILE A 105 -2.01 -5.50 8.45
N PHE A 106 -3.19 -6.08 8.23
CA PHE A 106 -4.36 -5.33 7.79
C PHE A 106 -4.69 -4.18 8.74
N LEU A 107 -4.62 -4.42 10.04
CA LEU A 107 -4.89 -3.39 11.04
C LEU A 107 -3.84 -2.27 10.98
N ASP A 108 -2.58 -2.64 10.89
CA ASP A 108 -1.48 -1.67 10.84
C ASP A 108 -1.55 -0.84 9.56
N VAL A 109 -1.84 -1.48 8.43
CA VAL A 109 -1.96 -0.80 7.14
C VAL A 109 -3.16 0.15 7.13
N LYS A 110 -4.28 -0.28 7.68
CA LYS A 110 -5.47 0.57 7.77
C LYS A 110 -5.19 1.83 8.58
N ARG A 111 -4.49 1.68 9.71
CA ARG A 111 -4.11 2.82 10.55
C ARG A 111 -3.15 3.75 9.81
N ALA A 112 -2.16 3.19 9.13
CA ALA A 112 -1.21 3.98 8.34
C ALA A 112 -1.93 4.73 7.23
N ALA A 113 -2.87 4.08 6.53
CA ALA A 113 -3.65 4.72 5.46
C ALA A 113 -4.46 5.90 5.98
N GLU A 114 -5.07 5.77 7.15
CA GLU A 114 -5.82 6.86 7.78
C GLU A 114 -4.90 8.03 8.11
N ASN A 115 -3.72 7.75 8.65
CA ASN A 115 -2.74 8.78 8.99
C ASN A 115 -2.18 9.46 7.75
N ILE A 116 -1.93 8.72 6.69
CA ILE A 116 -1.47 9.27 5.42
C ILE A 116 -2.52 10.21 4.84
N ALA A 117 -3.79 9.82 4.86
CA ALA A 117 -4.88 10.64 4.34
C ALA A 117 -4.97 12.00 5.04
N LYS A 118 -4.64 12.05 6.33
CA LYS A 118 -4.64 13.31 7.10
C LYS A 118 -3.49 14.24 6.71
N VAL A 119 -2.41 13.70 6.20
CA VAL A 119 -1.21 14.47 5.81
C VAL A 119 -1.33 15.01 4.38
N LEU A 120 -2.02 14.30 3.52
CA LEU A 120 -2.15 14.66 2.10
C LEU A 120 -3.11 15.84 1.82
#